data_2dc833400d0f7a86ebd37b9ba6139ad2
#
_entry.id   2dc833400d0f7a86ebd37b9ba6139ad2
#
_cell.length_a   1.000
_cell.length_b   1.000
_cell.length_c   1.000
_cell.angle_alpha   90.00
_cell.angle_beta   90.00
_cell.angle_gamma   90.00
#
_symmetry.space_group_name_H-M   'P 1'
#
loop_
_entity.id
_entity.type
_entity.pdbx_description
1 polymer ?
#
loop_
_entity_poly.entity_id
_entity_poly.type
_entity_poly.pdbx_seq_one_letter_code
_entity_poly.pdbx_strand_id
1 'polypeptide(L)'
;MALVVQKFGGTSVADPQKIKAAAQKAIARHVAGDRVVVVVSAMGHQTDHLVDLARAITDRPNAREMDMLLSTGEQVSVALFAMAVQAAGYEAVSLTGAQVGIRTDSTHTKARIQSISTDHVQKLLAGGAIVIAAGFQGIDQHGNITTLGRGGSDTTAVALAAVLGADRCEIYTDVDGVYTTDPRVLPAARRLSSIAYDEMLELASLGAGVMHSRSIEFAKKFGVPVLVRSSFRDVPGTMILPADRAKPRPASGVALAKDEARITLENVPDQPGSSHALFSELAASGIAVDMIVQNVGQGGRADISFTVPSDDLPAALERTRRVAAALGATGVSHDDEVAKVSAVGVGMAREEGVAGRMFRALADARINVRMITTSEIKISALVDRADGAAAVAAVHAAFALERPTAGEVDEAVDGHGPRPSALEVVRRLEGMEDLAIEDCVLDSSQALLTLIDLPDTPGVAADVFAEVGRAGLFVDMIV
;
A
#
# COMPACT_ATOMS: atom_id res chain seq x y z
N MET A 1 -14.38 -22.99 16.13
CA MET A 1 -13.01 -22.71 16.62
C MET A 1 -12.23 -22.15 15.44
N ALA A 2 -12.11 -20.84 15.36
CA ALA A 2 -11.37 -20.18 14.29
C ALA A 2 -9.87 -20.09 14.63
N LEU A 3 -9.03 -19.89 13.62
CA LEU A 3 -7.63 -19.50 13.78
C LEU A 3 -7.50 -18.03 13.38
N VAL A 4 -7.04 -17.21 14.30
CA VAL A 4 -6.88 -15.76 14.09
C VAL A 4 -5.41 -15.39 14.27
N VAL A 5 -4.86 -14.65 13.30
CA VAL A 5 -3.56 -14.00 13.45
C VAL A 5 -3.80 -12.54 13.78
N GLN A 6 -3.25 -12.06 14.90
CA GLN A 6 -3.36 -10.68 15.34
C GLN A 6 -2.00 -10.00 15.24
N LYS A 7 -1.92 -8.82 14.61
CA LYS A 7 -0.68 -8.04 14.58
C LYS A 7 -0.86 -6.76 15.38
N PHE A 8 0.10 -6.45 16.24
CA PHE A 8 0.16 -5.19 16.97
C PHE A 8 1.37 -4.36 16.53
N GLY A 9 1.11 -3.14 16.04
CA GLY A 9 2.15 -2.20 15.65
C GLY A 9 2.91 -1.60 16.84
N GLY A 10 4.03 -0.93 16.60
CA GLY A 10 4.88 -0.36 17.65
C GLY A 10 4.14 0.60 18.59
N THR A 11 3.27 1.46 18.05
CA THR A 11 2.43 2.37 18.85
C THR A 11 1.46 1.63 19.77
N SER A 12 1.01 0.42 19.35
CA SER A 12 0.08 -0.44 20.10
C SER A 12 0.73 -1.16 21.28
N VAL A 13 2.06 -1.26 21.28
CA VAL A 13 2.86 -1.94 22.32
C VAL A 13 3.96 -1.04 22.88
N ALA A 14 3.81 0.29 22.79
CA ALA A 14 4.85 1.26 23.09
C ALA A 14 5.28 1.30 24.57
N ASP A 15 4.45 0.80 25.47
CA ASP A 15 4.69 0.77 26.91
C ASP A 15 4.02 -0.47 27.54
N PRO A 16 4.38 -0.80 28.82
CA PRO A 16 3.83 -1.97 29.50
C PRO A 16 2.30 -1.96 29.64
N GLN A 17 1.68 -0.80 29.72
CA GLN A 17 0.22 -0.69 29.86
C GLN A 17 -0.45 -1.03 28.53
N LYS A 18 0.08 -0.55 27.42
CA LYS A 18 -0.39 -0.89 26.07
C LYS A 18 -0.16 -2.37 25.76
N ILE A 19 0.98 -2.94 26.16
CA ILE A 19 1.21 -4.39 26.01
C ILE A 19 0.14 -5.20 26.75
N LYS A 20 -0.20 -4.83 27.99
CA LYS A 20 -1.26 -5.50 28.75
C LYS A 20 -2.62 -5.37 28.06
N ALA A 21 -2.95 -4.18 27.54
CA ALA A 21 -4.20 -3.96 26.79
C ALA A 21 -4.25 -4.78 25.49
N ALA A 22 -3.15 -4.88 24.75
CA ALA A 22 -3.03 -5.72 23.58
C ALA A 22 -3.15 -7.22 23.91
N ALA A 23 -2.51 -7.66 25.01
CA ALA A 23 -2.61 -9.03 25.50
C ALA A 23 -4.05 -9.40 25.86
N GLN A 24 -4.84 -8.50 26.44
CA GLN A 24 -6.26 -8.73 26.72
C GLN A 24 -7.08 -8.97 25.46
N LYS A 25 -6.76 -8.32 24.32
CA LYS A 25 -7.43 -8.58 23.04
C LYS A 25 -7.14 -9.99 22.53
N ALA A 26 -5.91 -10.48 22.66
CA ALA A 26 -5.53 -11.85 22.32
C ALA A 26 -6.22 -12.87 23.24
N ILE A 27 -6.21 -12.62 24.54
CA ILE A 27 -6.88 -13.45 25.55
C ILE A 27 -8.40 -13.52 25.27
N ALA A 28 -9.04 -12.41 24.97
CA ALA A 28 -10.47 -12.36 24.67
C ALA A 28 -10.85 -13.30 23.50
N ARG A 29 -10.02 -13.35 22.46
CA ARG A 29 -10.20 -14.30 21.34
C ARG A 29 -10.00 -15.75 21.78
N HIS A 30 -8.95 -15.99 22.55
CA HIS A 30 -8.66 -17.33 23.06
C HIS A 30 -9.79 -17.84 23.96
N VAL A 31 -10.32 -17.01 24.86
CA VAL A 31 -11.46 -17.35 25.73
C VAL A 31 -12.75 -17.59 24.92
N ALA A 32 -12.92 -16.90 23.79
CA ALA A 32 -14.02 -17.15 22.85
C ALA A 32 -13.88 -18.49 22.09
N GLY A 33 -12.79 -19.24 22.32
CA GLY A 33 -12.55 -20.55 21.73
C GLY A 33 -11.71 -20.51 20.44
N ASP A 34 -11.12 -19.37 20.08
CA ASP A 34 -10.27 -19.26 18.92
C ASP A 34 -8.81 -19.66 19.24
N ARG A 35 -8.11 -20.22 18.25
CA ARG A 35 -6.65 -20.36 18.28
C ARG A 35 -6.03 -19.03 17.87
N VAL A 36 -5.03 -18.56 18.61
CA VAL A 36 -4.50 -17.21 18.43
C VAL A 36 -2.99 -17.24 18.20
N VAL A 37 -2.55 -16.61 17.10
CA VAL A 37 -1.17 -16.24 16.86
C VAL A 37 -1.08 -14.72 16.91
N VAL A 38 -0.14 -14.20 17.67
CA VAL A 38 0.12 -12.77 17.78
C VAL A 38 1.44 -12.43 17.12
N VAL A 39 1.47 -11.42 16.26
CA VAL A 39 2.70 -10.86 15.68
C VAL A 39 2.92 -9.47 16.26
N VAL A 40 4.10 -9.20 16.80
CA VAL A 40 4.39 -7.94 17.49
C VAL A 40 5.56 -7.23 16.83
N SER A 41 5.42 -5.91 16.65
CA SER A 41 6.52 -5.02 16.25
C SER A 41 7.34 -4.59 17.47
N ALA A 42 8.51 -3.99 17.24
CA ALA A 42 9.28 -3.31 18.28
C ALA A 42 8.46 -2.23 19.00
N MET A 43 8.74 -1.97 20.27
CA MET A 43 8.00 -1.02 21.11
C MET A 43 8.21 0.42 20.65
N GLY A 44 7.13 1.15 20.36
CA GLY A 44 7.17 2.59 20.08
C GLY A 44 8.20 2.94 19.00
N HIS A 45 9.20 3.76 19.38
CA HIS A 45 10.31 4.21 18.52
C HIS A 45 11.61 3.40 18.73
N GLN A 46 11.52 2.18 19.27
CA GLN A 46 12.71 1.37 19.56
C GLN A 46 13.56 1.10 18.30
N THR A 47 12.93 0.85 17.16
CA THR A 47 13.65 0.65 15.90
C THR A 47 14.45 1.88 15.49
N ASP A 48 13.86 3.08 15.60
CA ASP A 48 14.52 4.35 15.27
C ASP A 48 15.72 4.57 16.23
N HIS A 49 15.53 4.31 17.52
CA HIS A 49 16.61 4.39 18.52
C HIS A 49 17.77 3.45 18.20
N LEU A 50 17.50 2.21 17.79
CA LEU A 50 18.54 1.25 17.40
C LEU A 50 19.28 1.71 16.13
N VAL A 51 18.59 2.31 15.16
CA VAL A 51 19.21 2.92 13.98
C VAL A 51 20.14 4.06 14.38
N ASP A 52 19.70 4.94 15.29
CA ASP A 52 20.50 6.07 15.77
C ASP A 52 21.76 5.60 16.51
N LEU A 53 21.66 4.54 17.34
CA LEU A 53 22.81 3.94 17.98
C LEU A 53 23.84 3.41 16.96
N ALA A 54 23.39 2.72 15.90
CA ALA A 54 24.26 2.24 14.84
C ALA A 54 24.97 3.41 14.13
N ARG A 55 24.23 4.45 13.80
CA ARG A 55 24.75 5.66 13.14
C ARG A 55 25.75 6.43 14.00
N ALA A 56 25.58 6.40 15.33
CA ALA A 56 26.55 6.98 16.27
C ALA A 56 27.90 6.24 16.27
N ILE A 57 27.94 4.98 15.83
CA ILE A 57 29.17 4.18 15.70
C ILE A 57 29.81 4.38 14.33
N THR A 58 29.01 4.40 13.25
CA THR A 58 29.49 4.54 11.87
C THR A 58 28.42 5.06 10.93
N ASP A 59 28.81 5.92 9.98
CA ASP A 59 27.93 6.44 8.93
C ASP A 59 27.47 5.35 7.92
N ARG A 60 28.19 4.22 7.88
CA ARG A 60 27.90 3.11 6.96
C ARG A 60 27.89 1.78 7.71
N PRO A 61 26.88 1.51 8.52
CA PRO A 61 26.76 0.26 9.23
C PRO A 61 26.59 -0.90 8.24
N ASN A 62 27.22 -2.04 8.54
CA ASN A 62 27.06 -3.25 7.74
C ASN A 62 25.63 -3.75 7.83
N ALA A 63 25.01 -4.10 6.70
CA ALA A 63 23.61 -4.47 6.61
C ALA A 63 23.27 -5.73 7.45
N ARG A 64 24.17 -6.73 7.49
CA ARG A 64 23.99 -7.92 8.34
C ARG A 64 23.98 -7.57 9.82
N GLU A 65 24.86 -6.67 10.26
CA GLU A 65 24.89 -6.24 11.67
C GLU A 65 23.70 -5.34 12.03
N MET A 66 23.17 -4.58 11.05
CA MET A 66 21.92 -3.86 11.23
C MET A 66 20.76 -4.82 11.46
N ASP A 67 20.64 -5.89 10.72
CA ASP A 67 19.60 -6.91 10.91
C ASP A 67 19.68 -7.55 12.30
N MET A 68 20.90 -7.92 12.73
CA MET A 68 21.15 -8.44 14.08
C MET A 68 20.68 -7.45 15.15
N LEU A 69 21.05 -6.18 15.01
CA LEU A 69 20.68 -5.12 15.96
C LEU A 69 19.17 -4.87 15.98
N LEU A 70 18.58 -4.64 14.81
CA LEU A 70 17.16 -4.26 14.70
C LEU A 70 16.24 -5.37 15.19
N SER A 71 16.57 -6.65 14.95
CA SER A 71 15.77 -7.79 15.39
C SER A 71 15.57 -7.87 16.91
N THR A 72 16.43 -7.24 17.69
CA THR A 72 16.33 -7.22 19.17
C THR A 72 15.09 -6.47 19.66
N GLY A 73 14.61 -5.48 18.90
CA GLY A 73 13.43 -4.70 19.25
C GLY A 73 12.17 -5.56 19.38
N GLU A 74 11.91 -6.42 18.42
CA GLU A 74 10.79 -7.35 18.45
C GLU A 74 10.97 -8.45 19.50
N GLN A 75 12.21 -8.89 19.76
CA GLN A 75 12.49 -9.89 20.80
C GLN A 75 12.11 -9.38 22.20
N VAL A 76 12.37 -8.11 22.48
CA VAL A 76 11.89 -7.47 23.73
C VAL A 76 10.35 -7.49 23.78
N SER A 77 9.70 -7.07 22.70
CA SER A 77 8.24 -6.96 22.65
C SER A 77 7.53 -8.30 22.85
N VAL A 78 7.99 -9.37 22.14
CA VAL A 78 7.34 -10.70 22.26
C VAL A 78 7.50 -11.29 23.65
N ALA A 79 8.66 -11.11 24.28
CA ALA A 79 8.89 -11.61 25.63
C ALA A 79 7.98 -10.92 26.65
N LEU A 80 7.89 -9.58 26.61
CA LEU A 80 7.00 -8.82 27.48
C LEU A 80 5.52 -9.12 27.23
N PHE A 81 5.13 -9.33 25.98
CA PHE A 81 3.76 -9.71 25.63
C PHE A 81 3.42 -11.10 26.18
N ALA A 82 4.30 -12.08 26.03
CA ALA A 82 4.13 -13.43 26.60
C ALA A 82 3.98 -13.37 28.12
N MET A 83 4.84 -12.62 28.81
CA MET A 83 4.74 -12.39 30.26
C MET A 83 3.40 -11.77 30.66
N ALA A 84 2.85 -10.84 29.86
CA ALA A 84 1.57 -10.20 30.15
C ALA A 84 0.40 -11.22 30.01
N VAL A 85 0.45 -12.12 29.02
CA VAL A 85 -0.54 -13.19 28.85
C VAL A 85 -0.44 -14.21 30.00
N GLN A 86 0.79 -14.64 30.34
CA GLN A 86 1.04 -15.58 31.44
C GLN A 86 0.62 -15.00 32.81
N ALA A 87 0.88 -13.73 33.05
CA ALA A 87 0.42 -13.05 34.28
C ALA A 87 -1.11 -12.98 34.41
N ALA A 88 -1.84 -13.11 33.29
CA ALA A 88 -3.30 -13.23 33.27
C ALA A 88 -3.80 -14.68 33.40
N GLY A 89 -2.90 -15.65 33.59
CA GLY A 89 -3.25 -17.06 33.83
C GLY A 89 -3.41 -17.93 32.56
N TYR A 90 -2.92 -17.48 31.40
CA TYR A 90 -3.00 -18.21 30.16
C TYR A 90 -1.64 -18.69 29.67
N GLU A 91 -1.57 -19.84 28.99
CA GLU A 91 -0.35 -20.31 28.37
C GLU A 91 0.03 -19.44 27.17
N ALA A 92 1.29 -19.03 27.13
CA ALA A 92 1.83 -18.24 26.03
C ALA A 92 3.31 -18.57 25.78
N VAL A 93 3.71 -18.58 24.51
CA VAL A 93 5.09 -18.82 24.09
C VAL A 93 5.52 -17.76 23.09
N SER A 94 6.64 -17.07 23.41
CA SER A 94 7.27 -16.10 22.52
C SER A 94 8.28 -16.80 21.61
N LEU A 95 8.27 -16.44 20.33
CA LEU A 95 9.13 -17.02 19.29
C LEU A 95 9.78 -15.90 18.46
N THR A 96 11.07 -16.06 18.16
CA THR A 96 11.76 -15.29 17.12
C THR A 96 11.32 -15.73 15.73
N GLY A 97 11.63 -14.97 14.68
CA GLY A 97 11.33 -15.36 13.30
C GLY A 97 11.91 -16.74 12.92
N ALA A 98 13.14 -17.04 13.37
CA ALA A 98 13.76 -18.34 13.18
C ALA A 98 12.99 -19.49 13.87
N GLN A 99 12.54 -19.28 15.10
CA GLN A 99 11.77 -20.26 15.88
C GLN A 99 10.35 -20.47 15.33
N VAL A 100 9.76 -19.43 14.73
CA VAL A 100 8.51 -19.55 13.95
C VAL A 100 8.72 -20.37 12.67
N GLY A 101 9.95 -20.40 12.14
CA GLY A 101 10.30 -21.13 10.92
C GLY A 101 10.33 -20.27 9.67
N ILE A 102 10.46 -18.94 9.80
CA ILE A 102 10.53 -18.01 8.66
C ILE A 102 11.93 -18.06 8.04
N ARG A 103 12.01 -18.55 6.81
CA ARG A 103 13.21 -18.57 5.98
C ARG A 103 13.15 -17.44 4.96
N THR A 104 14.30 -16.79 4.74
CA THR A 104 14.43 -15.66 3.81
C THR A 104 15.64 -15.86 2.89
N ASP A 105 15.75 -15.02 1.87
CA ASP A 105 17.01 -14.81 1.16
C ASP A 105 18.02 -14.06 2.05
N SER A 106 19.25 -13.87 1.52
CA SER A 106 20.34 -13.16 2.22
C SER A 106 20.39 -11.65 1.89
N THR A 107 19.30 -11.07 1.41
CA THR A 107 19.22 -9.63 1.12
C THR A 107 18.96 -8.85 2.41
N HIS A 108 20.04 -8.58 3.17
CA HIS A 108 19.93 -7.90 4.45
C HIS A 108 19.19 -6.56 4.38
N THR A 109 18.44 -6.22 5.42
CA THR A 109 17.56 -5.03 5.60
C THR A 109 16.31 -4.99 4.72
N LYS A 110 16.21 -5.85 3.70
CA LYS A 110 15.08 -5.95 2.75
C LYS A 110 14.87 -7.40 2.32
N ALA A 111 15.06 -8.35 3.24
CA ALA A 111 14.96 -9.77 2.94
C ALA A 111 13.56 -10.17 2.48
N ARG A 112 13.51 -11.20 1.62
CA ARG A 112 12.28 -11.76 1.07
C ARG A 112 12.00 -13.11 1.71
N ILE A 113 10.76 -13.37 2.08
CA ILE A 113 10.33 -14.65 2.66
C ILE A 113 10.36 -15.71 1.54
N GLN A 114 11.14 -16.76 1.75
CA GLN A 114 11.23 -17.90 0.83
C GLN A 114 10.31 -19.04 1.26
N SER A 115 10.25 -19.32 2.56
CA SER A 115 9.38 -20.37 3.09
C SER A 115 9.07 -20.13 4.57
N ILE A 116 8.01 -20.77 5.07
CA ILE A 116 7.64 -20.78 6.48
C ILE A 116 7.26 -22.21 6.87
N SER A 117 7.97 -22.79 7.85
CA SER A 117 7.59 -24.08 8.45
C SER A 117 6.61 -23.84 9.59
N THR A 118 5.45 -24.47 9.52
CA THR A 118 4.37 -24.24 10.52
C THR A 118 4.34 -25.26 11.65
N ASP A 119 5.14 -26.34 11.59
CA ASP A 119 5.02 -27.50 12.50
C ASP A 119 5.14 -27.13 13.98
N HIS A 120 6.11 -26.24 14.30
CA HIS A 120 6.31 -25.82 15.68
C HIS A 120 5.15 -24.97 16.20
N VAL A 121 4.70 -24.00 15.41
CA VAL A 121 3.55 -23.15 15.74
C VAL A 121 2.27 -23.98 15.89
N GLN A 122 2.02 -24.93 14.99
CA GLN A 122 0.84 -25.79 15.06
C GLN A 122 0.84 -26.68 16.31
N LYS A 123 2.00 -27.22 16.74
CA LYS A 123 2.12 -27.99 17.99
C LYS A 123 1.75 -27.17 19.21
N LEU A 124 2.25 -25.92 19.30
CA LEU A 124 1.94 -25.02 20.40
C LEU A 124 0.45 -24.66 20.44
N LEU A 125 -0.13 -24.34 19.28
CA LEU A 125 -1.57 -24.05 19.15
C LEU A 125 -2.44 -25.26 19.52
N ALA A 126 -2.02 -26.48 19.17
CA ALA A 126 -2.71 -27.71 19.55
C ALA A 126 -2.63 -27.98 21.07
N GLY A 127 -1.54 -27.53 21.72
CA GLY A 127 -1.39 -27.54 23.18
C GLY A 127 -2.22 -26.48 23.91
N GLY A 128 -2.92 -25.59 23.20
CA GLY A 128 -3.74 -24.53 23.80
C GLY A 128 -2.98 -23.25 24.11
N ALA A 129 -1.72 -23.09 23.69
CA ALA A 129 -0.94 -21.88 23.95
C ALA A 129 -1.30 -20.78 22.96
N ILE A 130 -1.27 -19.52 23.42
CA ILE A 130 -1.21 -18.33 22.56
C ILE A 130 0.22 -18.18 22.08
N VAL A 131 0.44 -18.18 20.76
CA VAL A 131 1.78 -18.08 20.16
C VAL A 131 2.08 -16.61 19.85
N ILE A 132 3.19 -16.09 20.36
CA ILE A 132 3.62 -14.70 20.12
C ILE A 132 4.87 -14.72 19.25
N ALA A 133 4.77 -14.27 18.02
CA ALA A 133 5.82 -14.25 17.02
C ALA A 133 6.44 -12.85 16.88
N ALA A 134 7.77 -12.79 16.84
CA ALA A 134 8.47 -11.58 16.46
C ALA A 134 8.22 -11.29 14.97
N GLY A 135 7.62 -10.14 14.68
CA GLY A 135 7.46 -9.66 13.31
C GLY A 135 8.78 -9.20 12.70
N PHE A 136 8.76 -8.80 11.43
CA PHE A 136 9.85 -8.11 10.76
C PHE A 136 11.12 -8.96 10.50
N GLN A 137 11.29 -10.14 11.06
CA GLN A 137 12.53 -10.90 11.03
C GLN A 137 12.37 -12.34 10.54
N GLY A 138 13.43 -12.87 9.95
CA GLY A 138 13.60 -14.27 9.56
C GLY A 138 15.06 -14.71 9.68
N ILE A 139 15.38 -15.83 9.04
CA ILE A 139 16.71 -16.40 9.01
C ILE A 139 17.07 -16.84 7.59
N ASP A 140 18.27 -16.52 7.12
CA ASP A 140 18.76 -16.97 5.81
C ASP A 140 19.29 -18.41 5.84
N GLN A 141 19.71 -18.92 4.69
CA GLN A 141 20.27 -20.27 4.56
C GLN A 141 21.60 -20.48 5.32
N HIS A 142 22.28 -19.40 5.69
CA HIS A 142 23.54 -19.42 6.44
C HIS A 142 23.33 -19.29 7.95
N GLY A 143 22.10 -19.18 8.42
CA GLY A 143 21.76 -18.98 9.83
C GLY A 143 21.87 -17.53 10.29
N ASN A 144 22.04 -16.57 9.39
CA ASN A 144 22.03 -15.15 9.76
C ASN A 144 20.61 -14.65 9.95
N ILE A 145 20.40 -13.80 10.96
CA ILE A 145 19.16 -13.07 11.11
C ILE A 145 19.05 -12.07 9.96
N THR A 146 17.86 -11.95 9.40
CA THR A 146 17.50 -11.02 8.34
C THR A 146 16.29 -10.22 8.72
N THR A 147 16.15 -8.99 8.20
CA THR A 147 14.95 -8.17 8.39
C THR A 147 14.24 -7.90 7.07
N LEU A 148 12.90 -7.82 7.11
CA LEU A 148 12.05 -7.71 5.94
C LEU A 148 11.86 -6.27 5.43
N GLY A 149 12.44 -5.28 6.11
CA GLY A 149 12.28 -3.87 5.78
C GLY A 149 10.93 -3.27 6.24
N ARG A 150 10.57 -2.10 5.74
CA ARG A 150 9.33 -1.39 6.13
C ARG A 150 8.10 -2.26 5.92
N GLY A 151 7.14 -2.21 6.86
CA GLY A 151 5.94 -3.04 6.83
C GLY A 151 6.18 -4.54 7.07
N GLY A 152 7.40 -4.93 7.46
CA GLY A 152 7.78 -6.33 7.65
C GLY A 152 6.95 -7.08 8.69
N SER A 153 6.47 -6.43 9.76
CA SER A 153 5.58 -7.08 10.73
C SER A 153 4.18 -7.34 10.17
N ASP A 154 3.64 -6.45 9.32
CA ASP A 154 2.36 -6.67 8.62
C ASP A 154 2.52 -7.83 7.64
N THR A 155 3.62 -7.84 6.88
CA THR A 155 3.97 -8.93 5.96
C THR A 155 4.11 -10.26 6.70
N THR A 156 4.81 -10.29 7.85
CA THR A 156 4.92 -11.48 8.71
C THR A 156 3.56 -12.00 9.14
N ALA A 157 2.66 -11.11 9.59
CA ALA A 157 1.34 -11.49 10.08
C ALA A 157 0.47 -12.10 8.97
N VAL A 158 0.44 -11.46 7.80
CA VAL A 158 -0.34 -11.95 6.65
C VAL A 158 0.27 -13.25 6.11
N ALA A 159 1.60 -13.37 6.03
CA ALA A 159 2.26 -14.61 5.62
C ALA A 159 1.95 -15.77 6.57
N LEU A 160 2.01 -15.54 7.89
CA LEU A 160 1.61 -16.55 8.89
C LEU A 160 0.14 -16.90 8.77
N ALA A 161 -0.75 -15.93 8.55
CA ALA A 161 -2.16 -16.18 8.34
C ALA A 161 -2.39 -17.07 7.11
N ALA A 162 -1.66 -16.83 6.02
CA ALA A 162 -1.75 -17.61 4.80
C ALA A 162 -1.30 -19.07 5.01
N VAL A 163 -0.09 -19.29 5.54
CA VAL A 163 0.47 -20.66 5.68
C VAL A 163 -0.22 -21.48 6.77
N LEU A 164 -0.78 -20.84 7.79
CA LEU A 164 -1.55 -21.50 8.84
C LEU A 164 -3.01 -21.74 8.44
N GLY A 165 -3.46 -21.19 7.32
CA GLY A 165 -4.87 -21.24 6.91
C GLY A 165 -5.79 -20.51 7.91
N ALA A 166 -5.34 -19.36 8.41
CA ALA A 166 -6.09 -18.57 9.38
C ALA A 166 -7.42 -18.05 8.82
N ASP A 167 -8.44 -17.94 9.65
CA ASP A 167 -9.76 -17.42 9.25
C ASP A 167 -9.69 -15.94 8.89
N ARG A 168 -8.80 -15.19 9.54
CA ARG A 168 -8.47 -13.82 9.20
C ARG A 168 -7.18 -13.38 9.85
N CYS A 169 -6.61 -12.29 9.32
CA CYS A 169 -5.54 -11.53 9.93
C CYS A 169 -6.10 -10.20 10.47
N GLU A 170 -5.95 -9.93 11.77
CA GLU A 170 -6.39 -8.68 12.40
C GLU A 170 -5.18 -7.77 12.60
N ILE A 171 -5.16 -6.62 11.93
CA ILE A 171 -4.10 -5.61 12.06
C ILE A 171 -4.56 -4.52 13.02
N TYR A 172 -3.98 -4.49 14.20
CA TYR A 172 -4.22 -3.48 15.21
C TYR A 172 -3.24 -2.32 15.05
N THR A 173 -3.78 -1.13 14.88
CA THR A 173 -3.04 0.11 14.61
C THR A 173 -3.64 1.28 15.42
N ASP A 174 -3.14 2.50 15.21
CA ASP A 174 -3.61 3.72 15.87
C ASP A 174 -4.83 4.37 15.20
N VAL A 175 -5.25 3.86 14.04
CA VAL A 175 -6.48 4.31 13.36
C VAL A 175 -7.61 3.30 13.51
N ASP A 176 -8.85 3.74 13.31
CA ASP A 176 -10.04 2.90 13.49
C ASP A 176 -10.34 1.96 12.32
N GLY A 177 -9.61 2.10 11.22
CA GLY A 177 -9.79 1.39 9.97
C GLY A 177 -9.35 2.24 8.78
N VAL A 178 -9.76 1.86 7.59
CA VAL A 178 -9.52 2.60 6.34
C VAL A 178 -10.67 3.60 6.14
N TYR A 179 -10.30 4.83 5.78
CA TYR A 179 -11.25 5.92 5.56
C TYR A 179 -11.35 6.26 4.08
N THR A 180 -12.46 6.89 3.70
CA THR A 180 -12.72 7.37 2.33
C THR A 180 -11.71 8.45 1.86
N THR A 181 -11.06 9.12 2.79
CA THR A 181 -9.86 9.96 2.67
C THR A 181 -9.27 10.18 4.06
N ASP A 182 -8.11 10.84 4.16
CA ASP A 182 -7.52 11.18 5.47
C ASP A 182 -8.43 12.15 6.25
N PRO A 183 -8.97 11.75 7.42
CA PRO A 183 -9.84 12.61 8.22
C PRO A 183 -9.14 13.88 8.75
N ARG A 184 -7.79 13.93 8.73
CA ARG A 184 -7.01 15.13 9.06
C ARG A 184 -7.04 16.15 7.93
N VAL A 185 -7.23 15.69 6.68
CA VAL A 185 -7.38 16.55 5.49
C VAL A 185 -8.84 16.96 5.31
N LEU A 186 -9.77 16.01 5.46
CA LEU A 186 -11.20 16.24 5.29
C LEU A 186 -11.99 15.61 6.47
N PRO A 187 -12.49 16.41 7.42
CA PRO A 187 -13.26 15.89 8.57
C PRO A 187 -14.53 15.12 8.22
N ALA A 188 -15.07 15.31 7.00
CA ALA A 188 -16.22 14.55 6.50
C ALA A 188 -15.86 13.14 6.01
N ALA A 189 -14.57 12.76 6.07
CA ALA A 189 -14.13 11.42 5.75
C ALA A 189 -14.79 10.38 6.64
N ARG A 190 -15.20 9.27 6.04
CA ARG A 190 -15.92 8.20 6.72
C ARG A 190 -15.10 6.91 6.69
N ARG A 191 -15.16 6.14 7.78
CA ARG A 191 -14.57 4.80 7.82
C ARG A 191 -15.35 3.85 6.90
N LEU A 192 -14.63 3.07 6.10
CA LEU A 192 -15.17 2.01 5.26
C LEU A 192 -15.43 0.74 6.09
N SER A 193 -16.56 0.07 5.88
CA SER A 193 -16.81 -1.25 6.47
C SER A 193 -16.00 -2.34 5.77
N SER A 194 -15.83 -2.22 4.45
CA SER A 194 -15.00 -3.12 3.64
C SER A 194 -14.39 -2.38 2.45
N ILE A 195 -13.27 -2.92 1.94
CA ILE A 195 -12.56 -2.43 0.76
C ILE A 195 -11.92 -3.62 0.02
N ALA A 196 -11.82 -3.53 -1.31
CA ALA A 196 -11.13 -4.55 -2.10
C ALA A 196 -9.60 -4.47 -1.94
N TYR A 197 -8.89 -5.61 -2.14
CA TYR A 197 -7.43 -5.61 -2.09
C TYR A 197 -6.81 -4.62 -3.06
N ASP A 198 -7.32 -4.55 -4.29
CA ASP A 198 -6.79 -3.67 -5.33
C ASP A 198 -6.98 -2.18 -4.96
N GLU A 199 -8.14 -1.82 -4.44
CA GLU A 199 -8.40 -0.48 -3.94
C GLU A 199 -7.48 -0.13 -2.77
N MET A 200 -7.27 -1.08 -1.85
CA MET A 200 -6.38 -0.87 -0.71
C MET A 200 -4.92 -0.73 -1.14
N LEU A 201 -4.47 -1.49 -2.14
CA LEU A 201 -3.13 -1.36 -2.73
C LEU A 201 -2.92 0.03 -3.31
N GLU A 202 -3.88 0.53 -4.10
CA GLU A 202 -3.81 1.87 -4.66
C GLU A 202 -3.80 2.96 -3.57
N LEU A 203 -4.67 2.87 -2.57
CA LEU A 203 -4.68 3.83 -1.46
C LEU A 203 -3.38 3.79 -0.65
N ALA A 204 -2.81 2.61 -0.42
CA ALA A 204 -1.55 2.46 0.29
C ALA A 204 -0.36 3.05 -0.50
N SER A 205 -0.31 2.84 -1.82
CA SER A 205 0.71 3.42 -2.70
C SER A 205 0.65 4.95 -2.77
N LEU A 206 -0.54 5.51 -2.58
CA LEU A 206 -0.81 6.95 -2.58
C LEU A 206 -0.62 7.63 -1.21
N GLY A 207 -0.07 6.90 -0.23
CA GLY A 207 0.27 7.48 1.07
C GLY A 207 -0.82 7.36 2.15
N ALA A 208 -1.88 6.59 1.92
CA ALA A 208 -2.90 6.32 2.95
C ALA A 208 -2.41 5.42 4.10
N GLY A 209 -1.18 5.48 4.46
CA GLY A 209 -0.34 4.95 5.53
C GLY A 209 -0.87 3.91 6.56
N VAL A 210 -2.00 3.27 6.30
CA VAL A 210 -2.65 2.34 7.24
C VAL A 210 -1.97 0.96 7.22
N MET A 211 -1.57 0.51 6.03
CA MET A 211 -0.83 -0.75 5.80
C MET A 211 0.20 -0.57 4.70
N HIS A 212 1.24 -1.38 4.73
CA HIS A 212 2.24 -1.40 3.66
C HIS A 212 1.74 -2.22 2.47
N SER A 213 1.95 -1.73 1.23
CA SER A 213 1.49 -2.38 -0.03
C SER A 213 1.88 -3.86 -0.09
N ARG A 214 3.13 -4.20 0.24
CA ARG A 214 3.65 -5.56 0.26
C ARG A 214 2.77 -6.53 1.08
N SER A 215 2.27 -6.12 2.24
CA SER A 215 1.39 -6.97 3.06
C SER A 215 0.01 -7.17 2.44
N ILE A 216 -0.47 -6.18 1.68
CA ILE A 216 -1.76 -6.25 0.96
C ILE A 216 -1.63 -7.15 -0.27
N GLU A 217 -0.51 -7.08 -0.99
CA GLU A 217 -0.19 -8.00 -2.10
C GLU A 217 -0.18 -9.45 -1.62
N PHE A 218 0.46 -9.74 -0.47
CA PHE A 218 0.40 -11.05 0.17
C PHE A 218 -1.03 -11.47 0.48
N ALA A 219 -1.82 -10.57 1.08
CA ALA A 219 -3.21 -10.85 1.40
C ALA A 219 -4.03 -11.16 0.14
N LYS A 220 -3.85 -10.39 -0.93
CA LYS A 220 -4.50 -10.60 -2.25
C LYS A 220 -4.10 -11.94 -2.84
N LYS A 221 -2.80 -12.23 -2.95
CA LYS A 221 -2.27 -13.44 -3.60
C LYS A 221 -2.73 -14.72 -2.93
N PHE A 222 -2.86 -14.72 -1.60
CA PHE A 222 -3.27 -15.89 -0.82
C PHE A 222 -4.72 -15.86 -0.34
N GLY A 223 -5.48 -14.83 -0.70
CA GLY A 223 -6.89 -14.70 -0.33
C GLY A 223 -7.10 -14.55 1.18
N VAL A 224 -6.15 -13.96 1.91
CA VAL A 224 -6.23 -13.78 3.37
C VAL A 224 -7.12 -12.58 3.70
N PRO A 225 -8.28 -12.76 4.36
CA PRO A 225 -9.08 -11.64 4.83
C PRO A 225 -8.31 -10.86 5.90
N VAL A 226 -8.19 -9.53 5.72
CA VAL A 226 -7.49 -8.67 6.67
C VAL A 226 -8.46 -7.70 7.30
N LEU A 227 -8.54 -7.69 8.64
CA LEU A 227 -9.34 -6.74 9.41
C LEU A 227 -8.42 -5.68 10.04
N VAL A 228 -8.52 -4.46 9.57
CA VAL A 228 -7.82 -3.32 10.16
C VAL A 228 -8.69 -2.67 11.21
N ARG A 229 -8.18 -2.50 12.43
CA ARG A 229 -8.93 -1.92 13.53
C ARG A 229 -8.04 -1.23 14.58
N SER A 230 -8.68 -0.43 15.43
CA SER A 230 -7.96 0.31 16.46
C SER A 230 -7.43 -0.58 17.58
N SER A 231 -6.19 -0.29 18.01
CA SER A 231 -5.63 -0.84 19.25
C SER A 231 -6.26 -0.25 20.49
N PHE A 232 -6.80 0.98 20.39
CA PHE A 232 -7.18 1.81 21.53
C PHE A 232 -8.70 1.94 21.71
N ARG A 233 -9.46 1.73 20.66
CA ARG A 233 -10.93 1.83 20.67
C ARG A 233 -11.55 0.51 20.25
N ASP A 234 -12.71 0.19 20.81
CA ASP A 234 -13.47 -0.98 20.38
C ASP A 234 -14.47 -0.58 19.31
N VAL A 235 -13.98 -0.59 18.08
CA VAL A 235 -14.75 -0.26 16.86
C VAL A 235 -14.66 -1.39 15.86
N PRO A 236 -15.65 -1.57 14.97
CA PRO A 236 -15.68 -2.71 14.04
C PRO A 236 -14.45 -2.82 13.13
N GLY A 237 -13.85 -1.70 12.71
CA GLY A 237 -12.72 -1.70 11.78
C GLY A 237 -13.14 -1.73 10.31
N THR A 238 -12.18 -2.03 9.42
CA THR A 238 -12.38 -2.17 7.97
C THR A 238 -11.87 -3.54 7.53
N MET A 239 -12.71 -4.31 6.83
CA MET A 239 -12.33 -5.59 6.26
C MET A 239 -11.79 -5.42 4.85
N ILE A 240 -10.59 -5.93 4.57
CA ILE A 240 -9.97 -5.98 3.25
C ILE A 240 -10.21 -7.38 2.67
N LEU A 241 -10.83 -7.45 1.50
CA LEU A 241 -11.39 -8.68 0.90
C LEU A 241 -11.15 -8.71 -0.62
N PRO A 242 -11.40 -9.86 -1.30
CA PRO A 242 -11.53 -9.89 -2.76
C PRO A 242 -12.66 -8.96 -3.27
N ALA A 243 -12.50 -8.45 -4.48
CA ALA A 243 -13.42 -7.45 -5.07
C ALA A 243 -14.89 -7.95 -5.20
N ASP A 244 -15.10 -9.25 -5.43
CA ASP A 244 -16.43 -9.88 -5.51
C ASP A 244 -17.14 -9.95 -4.15
N ARG A 245 -16.41 -9.79 -3.06
CA ARG A 245 -16.92 -9.80 -1.67
C ARG A 245 -16.91 -8.41 -1.03
N ALA A 246 -16.13 -7.49 -1.56
CA ALA A 246 -16.19 -6.09 -1.17
C ALA A 246 -17.44 -5.43 -1.78
N LYS A 247 -18.00 -4.44 -1.09
CA LYS A 247 -19.18 -3.73 -1.63
C LYS A 247 -18.76 -2.84 -2.80
N PRO A 248 -19.26 -3.08 -4.03
CA PRO A 248 -18.84 -2.31 -5.19
C PRO A 248 -19.32 -0.86 -5.08
N ARG A 249 -18.43 0.08 -5.43
CA ARG A 249 -18.68 1.52 -5.51
C ARG A 249 -17.96 2.08 -6.73
N PRO A 250 -18.49 3.16 -7.34
CA PRO A 250 -17.77 3.88 -8.38
C PRO A 250 -16.39 4.35 -7.88
N ALA A 251 -16.37 4.97 -6.69
CA ALA A 251 -15.18 5.32 -5.96
C ALA A 251 -15.34 4.92 -4.49
N SER A 252 -14.33 4.30 -3.92
CA SER A 252 -14.26 3.91 -2.51
C SER A 252 -13.49 4.91 -1.67
N GLY A 253 -12.57 5.67 -2.28
CA GLY A 253 -11.80 6.68 -1.58
C GLY A 253 -11.11 7.67 -2.50
N VAL A 254 -10.62 8.76 -1.89
CA VAL A 254 -9.79 9.79 -2.52
C VAL A 254 -8.51 9.93 -1.72
N ALA A 255 -7.36 9.78 -2.38
CA ALA A 255 -6.05 9.97 -1.78
C ALA A 255 -5.42 11.28 -2.22
N LEU A 256 -4.59 11.87 -1.34
CA LEU A 256 -3.79 13.07 -1.60
C LEU A 256 -2.32 12.76 -1.33
N ALA A 257 -1.48 12.81 -2.35
CA ALA A 257 -0.04 12.80 -2.22
C ALA A 257 0.51 14.21 -2.43
N LYS A 258 1.18 14.78 -1.41
CA LYS A 258 1.73 16.15 -1.43
C LYS A 258 3.21 16.18 -1.76
N ASP A 259 3.89 15.06 -1.60
CA ASP A 259 5.34 14.93 -1.74
C ASP A 259 5.70 14.44 -3.15
N GLU A 260 5.17 15.15 -4.15
CA GLU A 260 5.36 14.86 -5.58
C GLU A 260 6.03 16.05 -6.27
N ALA A 261 6.86 15.74 -7.27
CA ALA A 261 7.40 16.71 -8.21
C ALA A 261 7.24 16.18 -9.63
N ARG A 262 6.91 17.06 -10.57
CA ARG A 262 6.82 16.76 -12.00
C ARG A 262 8.13 17.15 -12.69
N ILE A 263 8.60 16.29 -13.59
CA ILE A 263 9.70 16.58 -14.52
C ILE A 263 9.18 16.38 -15.94
N THR A 264 9.55 17.29 -16.85
CA THR A 264 9.20 17.18 -18.27
C THR A 264 10.47 17.29 -19.11
N LEU A 265 10.69 16.26 -19.97
CA LEU A 265 11.63 16.35 -21.08
C LEU A 265 10.91 16.92 -22.28
N GLU A 266 11.44 17.99 -22.82
CA GLU A 266 10.81 18.73 -23.89
C GLU A 266 11.41 18.35 -25.25
N ASN A 267 10.51 18.07 -26.22
CA ASN A 267 10.86 17.91 -27.60
C ASN A 267 11.89 16.77 -27.84
N VAL A 268 11.62 15.59 -27.26
CA VAL A 268 12.40 14.37 -27.43
C VAL A 268 12.06 13.71 -28.78
N PRO A 269 13.01 13.09 -29.50
CA PRO A 269 12.69 12.29 -30.69
C PRO A 269 11.66 11.21 -30.35
N ASP A 270 10.52 11.20 -31.07
CA ASP A 270 9.47 10.19 -30.90
C ASP A 270 9.85 8.94 -31.73
N GLN A 271 10.73 8.15 -31.13
CA GLN A 271 11.25 6.91 -31.72
C GLN A 271 11.38 5.80 -30.67
N PRO A 272 11.30 4.53 -31.05
CA PRO A 272 11.52 3.42 -30.16
C PRO A 272 12.86 3.55 -29.40
N GLY A 273 12.81 3.43 -28.08
CA GLY A 273 13.98 3.48 -27.21
C GLY A 273 14.18 4.81 -26.46
N SER A 274 13.55 5.91 -26.83
CA SER A 274 13.69 7.19 -26.13
C SER A 274 13.22 7.11 -24.67
N SER A 275 12.01 6.61 -24.46
CA SER A 275 11.45 6.39 -23.11
C SER A 275 12.24 5.32 -22.32
N HIS A 276 12.70 4.25 -23.01
CA HIS A 276 13.54 3.22 -22.39
C HIS A 276 14.84 3.81 -21.84
N ALA A 277 15.53 4.64 -22.61
CA ALA A 277 16.78 5.28 -22.17
C ALA A 277 16.58 6.12 -20.90
N LEU A 278 15.47 6.87 -20.81
CA LEU A 278 15.14 7.71 -19.66
C LEU A 278 14.85 6.85 -18.43
N PHE A 279 13.86 5.96 -18.53
CA PHE A 279 13.37 5.22 -17.36
C PHE A 279 14.35 4.15 -16.87
N SER A 280 15.21 3.59 -17.75
CA SER A 280 16.29 2.70 -17.34
C SER A 280 17.35 3.43 -16.50
N GLU A 281 17.71 4.67 -16.83
CA GLU A 281 18.67 5.48 -16.06
C GLU A 281 18.11 5.85 -14.67
N LEU A 282 16.82 6.21 -14.59
CA LEU A 282 16.13 6.48 -13.32
C LEU A 282 16.03 5.23 -12.46
N ALA A 283 15.62 4.10 -13.03
CA ALA A 283 15.52 2.82 -12.34
C ALA A 283 16.87 2.32 -11.82
N ALA A 284 17.94 2.44 -12.61
CA ALA A 284 19.31 2.08 -12.20
C ALA A 284 19.80 2.91 -11.01
N SER A 285 19.21 4.11 -10.81
CA SER A 285 19.48 5.00 -9.68
C SER A 285 18.54 4.77 -8.49
N GLY A 286 17.62 3.81 -8.57
CA GLY A 286 16.63 3.51 -7.53
C GLY A 286 15.54 4.55 -7.38
N ILE A 287 15.33 5.40 -8.39
CA ILE A 287 14.31 6.47 -8.37
C ILE A 287 12.98 5.87 -8.85
N ALA A 288 11.96 5.95 -8.00
CA ALA A 288 10.61 5.55 -8.34
C ALA A 288 9.94 6.62 -9.22
N VAL A 289 9.23 6.18 -10.26
CA VAL A 289 8.45 7.04 -11.15
C VAL A 289 7.00 6.58 -11.08
N ASP A 290 6.05 7.52 -11.00
CA ASP A 290 4.62 7.16 -10.93
C ASP A 290 3.87 7.58 -12.21
N MET A 291 3.29 8.80 -12.25
CA MET A 291 2.56 9.25 -13.44
C MET A 291 3.53 9.40 -14.61
N ILE A 292 3.27 8.74 -15.74
CA ILE A 292 4.05 8.88 -16.97
C ILE A 292 3.10 9.30 -18.09
N VAL A 293 3.38 10.41 -18.73
CA VAL A 293 2.61 10.94 -19.86
C VAL A 293 3.58 11.27 -20.99
N GLN A 294 3.36 10.73 -22.17
CA GLN A 294 4.07 11.08 -23.39
C GLN A 294 3.10 11.69 -24.39
N ASN A 295 3.23 13.00 -24.63
CA ASN A 295 2.42 13.70 -25.60
C ASN A 295 2.97 13.44 -27.00
N VAL A 296 2.10 13.19 -27.96
CA VAL A 296 2.47 13.09 -29.37
C VAL A 296 2.63 14.52 -29.91
N GLY A 297 3.88 14.92 -30.17
CA GLY A 297 4.20 16.23 -30.71
C GLY A 297 4.16 16.27 -32.24
N GLN A 298 4.33 17.47 -32.82
CA GLN A 298 4.45 17.64 -34.26
C GLN A 298 5.89 17.32 -34.73
N GLY A 299 6.02 16.78 -35.94
CA GLY A 299 7.33 16.56 -36.58
C GLY A 299 8.17 15.40 -35.99
N GLY A 300 7.53 14.36 -35.44
CA GLY A 300 8.23 13.20 -34.91
C GLY A 300 8.97 13.45 -33.60
N ARG A 301 8.48 14.38 -32.79
CA ARG A 301 8.99 14.70 -31.47
C ARG A 301 7.85 14.74 -30.46
N ALA A 302 8.16 14.45 -29.20
CA ALA A 302 7.19 14.37 -28.11
C ALA A 302 7.77 14.97 -26.82
N ASP A 303 6.90 15.37 -25.91
CA ASP A 303 7.29 15.67 -24.54
C ASP A 303 7.02 14.43 -23.67
N ILE A 304 7.94 14.15 -22.75
CA ILE A 304 7.78 13.08 -21.76
C ILE A 304 7.71 13.74 -20.38
N SER A 305 6.54 13.69 -19.75
CA SER A 305 6.32 14.17 -18.38
C SER A 305 6.15 12.99 -17.43
N PHE A 306 6.72 13.12 -16.25
CA PHE A 306 6.55 12.09 -15.21
C PHE A 306 6.65 12.72 -13.82
N THR A 307 6.16 12.00 -12.79
CA THR A 307 6.29 12.42 -11.40
C THR A 307 7.27 11.53 -10.64
N VAL A 308 7.94 12.14 -9.67
CA VAL A 308 8.85 11.49 -8.72
C VAL A 308 8.55 12.02 -7.32
N PRO A 309 8.91 11.26 -6.24
CA PRO A 309 8.92 11.82 -4.89
C PRO A 309 9.76 13.10 -4.81
N SER A 310 9.30 14.10 -4.07
CA SER A 310 9.99 15.39 -3.94
C SER A 310 11.44 15.25 -3.43
N ASP A 311 11.69 14.26 -2.55
CA ASP A 311 13.03 13.98 -2.03
C ASP A 311 14.00 13.47 -3.12
N ASP A 312 13.49 12.80 -4.15
CA ASP A 312 14.27 12.26 -5.26
C ASP A 312 14.48 13.29 -6.39
N LEU A 313 13.80 14.44 -6.36
CA LEU A 313 13.83 15.45 -7.43
C LEU A 313 15.25 15.89 -7.84
N PRO A 314 16.18 16.21 -6.92
CA PRO A 314 17.53 16.65 -7.33
C PRO A 314 18.27 15.56 -8.12
N ALA A 315 18.21 14.30 -7.65
CA ALA A 315 18.85 13.19 -8.32
C ALA A 315 18.18 12.86 -9.66
N ALA A 316 16.85 12.89 -9.71
CA ALA A 316 16.06 12.67 -10.92
C ALA A 316 16.37 13.71 -11.98
N LEU A 317 16.47 15.00 -11.63
CA LEU A 317 16.82 16.09 -12.55
C LEU A 317 18.22 15.91 -13.13
N GLU A 318 19.21 15.54 -12.31
CA GLU A 318 20.57 15.28 -12.80
C GLU A 318 20.59 14.20 -13.87
N ARG A 319 19.91 13.06 -13.59
CA ARG A 319 19.84 11.93 -14.53
C ARG A 319 19.07 12.28 -15.78
N THR A 320 17.91 12.93 -15.62
CA THR A 320 17.08 13.36 -16.74
C THR A 320 17.80 14.32 -17.67
N ARG A 321 18.54 15.32 -17.17
CA ARG A 321 19.33 16.23 -17.98
C ARG A 321 20.43 15.53 -18.77
N ARG A 322 21.06 14.51 -18.19
CA ARG A 322 22.07 13.70 -18.90
C ARG A 322 21.46 12.96 -20.08
N VAL A 323 20.31 12.31 -19.87
CA VAL A 323 19.59 11.59 -20.93
C VAL A 323 19.05 12.56 -21.98
N ALA A 324 18.50 13.71 -21.56
CA ALA A 324 18.03 14.76 -22.46
C ALA A 324 19.09 15.21 -23.44
N ALA A 325 20.32 15.46 -22.95
CA ALA A 325 21.46 15.82 -23.79
C ALA A 325 21.83 14.70 -24.79
N ALA A 326 21.79 13.44 -24.37
CA ALA A 326 22.10 12.29 -25.22
C ALA A 326 21.04 12.06 -26.31
N LEU A 327 19.76 12.32 -26.02
CA LEU A 327 18.63 12.18 -26.95
C LEU A 327 18.43 13.41 -27.84
N GLY A 328 19.12 14.54 -27.60
CA GLY A 328 18.91 15.79 -28.31
C GLY A 328 17.54 16.42 -28.02
N ALA A 329 17.08 16.33 -26.77
CA ALA A 329 15.92 17.06 -26.27
C ALA A 329 16.23 18.55 -26.21
N THR A 330 15.21 19.42 -26.29
CA THR A 330 15.41 20.87 -26.26
C THR A 330 15.53 21.45 -24.85
N GLY A 331 14.95 20.77 -23.85
CA GLY A 331 14.97 21.24 -22.48
C GLY A 331 14.50 20.16 -21.46
N VAL A 332 14.70 20.50 -20.19
CA VAL A 332 14.16 19.79 -19.04
C VAL A 332 13.60 20.83 -18.10
N SER A 333 12.28 20.82 -17.93
CA SER A 333 11.59 21.63 -16.92
C SER A 333 11.12 20.77 -15.75
N HIS A 334 10.81 21.42 -14.62
CA HIS A 334 10.25 20.75 -13.46
C HIS A 334 9.30 21.68 -12.69
N ASP A 335 8.45 21.06 -11.89
CA ASP A 335 7.52 21.74 -10.99
C ASP A 335 7.41 20.91 -9.71
N ASP A 336 7.82 21.49 -8.59
CA ASP A 336 7.80 20.87 -7.26
C ASP A 336 6.66 21.41 -6.37
N GLU A 337 5.84 22.34 -6.87
CA GLU A 337 4.66 22.86 -6.18
C GLU A 337 3.37 22.16 -6.63
N VAL A 338 3.44 20.85 -6.82
CA VAL A 338 2.31 20.02 -7.25
C VAL A 338 1.87 19.03 -6.18
N ALA A 339 0.63 18.59 -6.26
CA ALA A 339 0.06 17.51 -5.48
C ALA A 339 -0.79 16.61 -6.37
N LYS A 340 -0.79 15.31 -6.09
CA LYS A 340 -1.58 14.32 -6.81
C LYS A 340 -2.84 13.98 -6.02
N VAL A 341 -3.99 14.14 -6.65
CA VAL A 341 -5.30 13.75 -6.13
C VAL A 341 -5.81 12.56 -6.94
N SER A 342 -6.11 11.46 -6.27
CA SER A 342 -6.50 10.21 -6.92
C SER A 342 -7.82 9.71 -6.35
N ALA A 343 -8.81 9.50 -7.20
CA ALA A 343 -10.01 8.73 -6.87
C ALA A 343 -9.74 7.25 -7.16
N VAL A 344 -10.12 6.38 -6.24
CA VAL A 344 -9.88 4.93 -6.32
C VAL A 344 -11.19 4.17 -6.12
N GLY A 345 -11.48 3.20 -6.99
CA GLY A 345 -12.65 2.32 -6.87
C GLY A 345 -12.73 1.27 -7.97
N VAL A 346 -12.94 0.01 -7.60
CA VAL A 346 -13.11 -1.11 -8.56
C VAL A 346 -14.37 -0.97 -9.43
N GLY A 347 -15.30 -0.10 -9.07
CA GLY A 347 -16.48 0.20 -9.85
C GLY A 347 -16.24 1.13 -11.03
N MET A 348 -15.08 1.81 -11.10
CA MET A 348 -14.79 2.81 -12.15
C MET A 348 -14.83 2.21 -13.55
N ALA A 349 -14.30 1.00 -13.72
CA ALA A 349 -14.30 0.30 -15.00
C ALA A 349 -15.71 -0.11 -15.50
N ARG A 350 -16.74 0.00 -14.67
CA ARG A 350 -18.11 -0.44 -14.97
C ARG A 350 -19.15 0.69 -15.03
N GLU A 351 -18.76 1.90 -14.64
CA GLU A 351 -19.65 3.06 -14.57
C GLU A 351 -19.17 4.13 -15.55
N GLU A 352 -20.04 4.50 -16.48
CA GLU A 352 -19.79 5.57 -17.45
C GLU A 352 -19.75 6.94 -16.75
N GLY A 353 -18.90 7.85 -17.26
CA GLY A 353 -18.86 9.23 -16.82
C GLY A 353 -18.16 9.49 -15.47
N VAL A 354 -17.47 8.50 -14.88
CA VAL A 354 -16.73 8.66 -13.61
C VAL A 354 -15.64 9.73 -13.75
N ALA A 355 -14.86 9.70 -14.82
CA ALA A 355 -13.83 10.71 -15.11
C ALA A 355 -14.45 12.10 -15.29
N GLY A 356 -15.55 12.21 -16.05
CA GLY A 356 -16.28 13.46 -16.22
C GLY A 356 -16.78 14.05 -14.90
N ARG A 357 -17.24 13.19 -13.98
CA ARG A 357 -17.68 13.60 -12.63
C ARG A 357 -16.53 14.20 -11.82
N MET A 358 -15.36 13.56 -11.84
CA MET A 358 -14.17 14.05 -11.15
C MET A 358 -13.70 15.38 -11.72
N PHE A 359 -13.55 15.50 -13.04
CA PHE A 359 -13.07 16.72 -13.67
C PHE A 359 -14.08 17.87 -13.55
N ARG A 360 -15.38 17.60 -13.59
CA ARG A 360 -16.42 18.60 -13.33
C ARG A 360 -16.29 19.15 -11.91
N ALA A 361 -16.09 18.30 -10.91
CA ALA A 361 -15.93 18.73 -9.53
C ALA A 361 -14.68 19.63 -9.34
N LEU A 362 -13.56 19.29 -9.99
CA LEU A 362 -12.36 20.12 -9.97
C LEU A 362 -12.58 21.47 -10.67
N ALA A 363 -13.26 21.46 -11.82
CA ALA A 363 -13.60 22.66 -12.57
C ALA A 363 -14.53 23.62 -11.78
N ASP A 364 -15.59 23.07 -11.17
CA ASP A 364 -16.53 23.85 -10.35
C ASP A 364 -15.83 24.47 -9.12
N ALA A 365 -14.82 23.77 -8.59
CA ALA A 365 -13.93 24.31 -7.55
C ALA A 365 -12.84 25.26 -8.08
N ARG A 366 -12.80 25.54 -9.39
CA ARG A 366 -11.79 26.38 -10.10
C ARG A 366 -10.37 25.89 -9.94
N ILE A 367 -10.18 24.57 -9.85
CA ILE A 367 -8.88 23.93 -9.73
C ILE A 367 -8.40 23.51 -11.11
N ASN A 368 -7.23 23.97 -11.51
CA ASN A 368 -6.62 23.58 -12.77
C ASN A 368 -5.94 22.20 -12.64
N VAL A 369 -6.02 21.40 -13.71
CA VAL A 369 -5.43 20.07 -13.78
C VAL A 369 -4.17 20.16 -14.65
N ARG A 370 -3.01 19.83 -14.06
CA ARG A 370 -1.70 19.90 -14.71
C ARG A 370 -1.35 18.63 -15.49
N MET A 371 -1.87 17.49 -15.04
CA MET A 371 -1.59 16.18 -15.64
C MET A 371 -2.67 15.21 -15.22
N ILE A 372 -3.01 14.25 -16.06
CA ILE A 372 -4.02 13.23 -15.80
C ILE A 372 -3.41 11.87 -16.10
N THR A 373 -3.71 10.86 -15.30
CA THR A 373 -3.53 9.46 -15.64
C THR A 373 -4.69 8.63 -15.12
N THR A 374 -5.03 7.58 -15.84
CA THR A 374 -6.11 6.66 -15.47
C THR A 374 -5.65 5.22 -15.53
N SER A 375 -6.30 4.39 -14.73
CA SER A 375 -6.27 2.93 -14.82
C SER A 375 -7.68 2.39 -14.58
N GLU A 376 -7.88 1.09 -14.68
CA GLU A 376 -9.19 0.46 -14.45
C GLU A 376 -9.86 0.82 -13.12
N ILE A 377 -9.07 1.12 -12.09
CA ILE A 377 -9.55 1.36 -10.73
C ILE A 377 -9.09 2.69 -10.13
N LYS A 378 -8.43 3.55 -10.92
CA LYS A 378 -7.89 4.82 -10.42
C LYS A 378 -7.94 5.90 -11.49
N ILE A 379 -8.33 7.11 -11.08
CA ILE A 379 -8.17 8.35 -11.85
C ILE A 379 -7.35 9.30 -11.00
N SER A 380 -6.20 9.74 -11.52
CA SER A 380 -5.30 10.67 -10.86
C SER A 380 -5.22 11.99 -11.62
N ALA A 381 -5.30 13.08 -10.88
CA ALA A 381 -5.07 14.43 -11.38
C ALA A 381 -3.92 15.09 -10.59
N LEU A 382 -2.95 15.66 -11.30
CA LEU A 382 -1.95 16.52 -10.72
C LEU A 382 -2.49 17.94 -10.70
N VAL A 383 -2.46 18.58 -9.53
CA VAL A 383 -2.96 19.93 -9.29
C VAL A 383 -1.90 20.75 -8.57
N ASP A 384 -2.07 22.07 -8.48
CA ASP A 384 -1.19 22.89 -7.67
C ASP A 384 -1.28 22.44 -6.19
N ARG A 385 -0.14 22.38 -5.49
CA ARG A 385 -0.06 21.86 -4.11
C ARG A 385 -1.00 22.59 -3.15
N ALA A 386 -1.15 23.91 -3.37
CA ALA A 386 -2.03 24.75 -2.58
C ALA A 386 -3.50 24.33 -2.69
N ASP A 387 -3.90 23.78 -3.83
CA ASP A 387 -5.27 23.38 -4.12
C ASP A 387 -5.58 21.93 -3.70
N GLY A 388 -4.58 21.16 -3.30
CA GLY A 388 -4.72 19.73 -3.03
C GLY A 388 -5.84 19.37 -2.06
N ALA A 389 -5.98 20.11 -0.94
CA ALA A 389 -7.04 19.84 0.04
C ALA A 389 -8.44 20.19 -0.50
N ALA A 390 -8.55 21.28 -1.25
CA ALA A 390 -9.81 21.69 -1.90
C ALA A 390 -10.21 20.68 -3.00
N ALA A 391 -9.23 20.16 -3.75
CA ALA A 391 -9.45 19.13 -4.74
C ALA A 391 -9.98 17.83 -4.13
N VAL A 392 -9.37 17.37 -3.01
CA VAL A 392 -9.89 16.22 -2.25
C VAL A 392 -11.33 16.45 -1.82
N ALA A 393 -11.65 17.60 -1.25
CA ALA A 393 -12.99 17.91 -0.79
C ALA A 393 -14.01 17.91 -1.94
N ALA A 394 -13.68 18.52 -3.08
CA ALA A 394 -14.52 18.57 -4.26
C ALA A 394 -14.79 17.16 -4.84
N VAL A 395 -13.73 16.36 -5.02
CA VAL A 395 -13.84 14.99 -5.55
C VAL A 395 -14.60 14.09 -4.59
N HIS A 396 -14.31 14.15 -3.27
CA HIS A 396 -14.99 13.38 -2.24
C HIS A 396 -16.51 13.65 -2.23
N ALA A 397 -16.91 14.92 -2.30
CA ALA A 397 -18.31 15.33 -2.37
C ALA A 397 -18.99 14.88 -3.67
N ALA A 398 -18.29 14.98 -4.82
CA ALA A 398 -18.81 14.55 -6.12
C ALA A 398 -19.16 13.07 -6.17
N PHE A 399 -18.41 12.23 -5.45
CA PHE A 399 -18.69 10.80 -5.32
C PHE A 399 -19.56 10.44 -4.09
N ALA A 400 -20.06 11.45 -3.35
CA ALA A 400 -20.91 11.31 -2.16
C ALA A 400 -20.27 10.35 -1.12
N LEU A 401 -18.95 10.41 -0.94
CA LEU A 401 -18.21 9.47 -0.10
C LEU A 401 -18.46 9.67 1.40
N GLU A 402 -19.02 10.83 1.80
CA GLU A 402 -19.49 11.10 3.15
C GLU A 402 -20.73 10.27 3.54
N ARG A 403 -21.44 9.67 2.55
CA ARG A 403 -22.66 8.91 2.78
C ARG A 403 -22.39 7.40 2.76
N PRO A 404 -22.97 6.62 3.69
CA PRO A 404 -22.93 5.16 3.58
C PRO A 404 -23.71 4.71 2.35
N THR A 405 -23.21 3.68 1.65
CA THR A 405 -24.00 3.02 0.59
C THR A 405 -25.15 2.21 1.18
N ALA A 406 -26.22 2.07 0.41
CA ALA A 406 -27.37 1.24 0.81
C ALA A 406 -26.89 -0.20 1.14
N GLY A 407 -27.24 -0.70 2.33
CA GLY A 407 -26.81 -2.02 2.82
C GLY A 407 -25.40 -2.03 3.45
N GLU A 408 -24.73 -0.89 3.60
CA GLU A 408 -23.52 -0.79 4.41
C GLU A 408 -23.93 -0.69 5.88
N VAL A 409 -24.09 -1.84 6.52
CA VAL A 409 -24.27 -1.92 7.96
C VAL A 409 -22.88 -2.08 8.58
N ASP A 410 -22.65 -1.53 9.77
CA ASP A 410 -21.41 -1.64 10.55
C ASP A 410 -21.21 -3.09 11.13
N GLU A 411 -21.77 -4.08 10.46
CA GLU A 411 -21.62 -5.47 10.82
C GLU A 411 -20.28 -6.00 10.35
N ALA A 412 -19.64 -6.79 11.21
CA ALA A 412 -18.41 -7.50 10.88
C ALA A 412 -18.65 -8.41 9.66
N VAL A 413 -18.08 -8.08 8.52
CA VAL A 413 -18.15 -8.94 7.33
C VAL A 413 -17.35 -10.21 7.61
N ASP A 414 -18.01 -11.37 7.55
CA ASP A 414 -17.34 -12.66 7.76
C ASP A 414 -16.37 -12.97 6.61
N GLY A 415 -15.12 -13.22 6.98
CA GLY A 415 -14.00 -13.45 6.05
C GLY A 415 -13.95 -14.84 5.40
N HIS A 416 -15.01 -15.67 5.46
CA HIS A 416 -14.98 -17.06 4.97
C HIS A 416 -15.03 -17.14 3.44
N GLY A 417 -13.99 -17.72 2.81
CA GLY A 417 -13.89 -18.02 1.37
C GLY A 417 -13.01 -19.26 1.12
N PRO A 418 -12.99 -19.82 -0.09
CA PRO A 418 -12.08 -20.92 -0.44
C PRO A 418 -10.63 -20.46 -0.26
N ARG A 419 -9.80 -21.32 0.36
CA ARG A 419 -8.40 -21.00 0.70
C ARG A 419 -7.45 -21.99 0.04
N PRO A 420 -6.27 -21.56 -0.42
CA PRO A 420 -5.24 -22.49 -0.86
C PRO A 420 -4.76 -23.34 0.31
N SER A 421 -4.33 -24.57 0.02
CA SER A 421 -3.72 -25.42 1.04
C SER A 421 -2.37 -24.86 1.50
N ALA A 422 -1.95 -25.18 2.73
CA ALA A 422 -0.66 -24.72 3.26
C ALA A 422 0.52 -25.10 2.33
N LEU A 423 0.46 -26.26 1.68
CA LEU A 423 1.46 -26.72 0.72
C LEU A 423 1.48 -25.85 -0.56
N GLU A 424 0.32 -25.41 -1.02
CA GLU A 424 0.17 -24.50 -2.15
C GLU A 424 0.70 -23.11 -1.84
N VAL A 425 0.42 -22.62 -0.61
CA VAL A 425 0.93 -21.34 -0.12
C VAL A 425 2.46 -21.38 -0.06
N VAL A 426 3.06 -22.42 0.54
CA VAL A 426 4.53 -22.57 0.63
C VAL A 426 5.17 -22.63 -0.75
N ARG A 427 4.60 -23.36 -1.72
CA ARG A 427 5.10 -23.39 -3.11
C ARG A 427 5.02 -22.04 -3.81
N ARG A 428 4.03 -21.23 -3.49
CA ARG A 428 3.83 -19.89 -4.05
C ARG A 428 4.65 -18.80 -3.34
N LEU A 429 5.24 -19.10 -2.18
CA LEU A 429 6.15 -18.18 -1.49
C LEU A 429 7.50 -18.08 -2.19
N GLU A 430 8.00 -19.18 -2.77
CA GLU A 430 9.23 -19.14 -3.57
C GLU A 430 9.01 -18.30 -4.84
N GLY A 431 9.81 -17.25 -5.02
CA GLY A 431 9.72 -16.32 -6.16
C GLY A 431 8.57 -15.31 -6.09
N MET A 432 7.85 -15.20 -4.97
CA MET A 432 6.67 -14.35 -4.85
C MET A 432 6.96 -12.86 -4.98
N GLU A 433 8.15 -12.45 -4.61
CA GLU A 433 8.57 -11.04 -4.65
C GLU A 433 9.43 -10.72 -5.88
N ASP A 434 9.62 -11.69 -6.78
CA ASP A 434 10.22 -11.42 -8.07
C ASP A 434 9.19 -10.72 -8.96
N LEU A 435 9.63 -9.65 -9.63
CA LEU A 435 8.80 -8.97 -10.60
C LEU A 435 8.48 -9.95 -11.75
N ALA A 436 7.30 -10.54 -11.71
CA ALA A 436 6.83 -11.44 -12.76
C ALA A 436 5.78 -10.70 -13.60
N ILE A 437 6.00 -10.62 -14.89
CA ILE A 437 4.93 -10.27 -15.83
C ILE A 437 4.13 -11.56 -16.03
N GLU A 438 2.88 -11.57 -15.55
CA GLU A 438 2.01 -12.76 -15.64
C GLU A 438 1.42 -12.89 -17.05
N ASP A 439 1.13 -11.76 -17.73
CA ASP A 439 0.52 -11.76 -19.05
C ASP A 439 0.86 -10.47 -19.82
N CYS A 440 0.72 -10.52 -21.12
CA CYS A 440 0.79 -9.38 -22.05
C CYS A 440 -0.37 -9.50 -23.02
N VAL A 441 -1.41 -8.70 -22.81
CA VAL A 441 -2.65 -8.75 -23.60
C VAL A 441 -2.66 -7.65 -24.64
N LEU A 442 -2.94 -8.00 -25.89
CA LEU A 442 -3.20 -7.05 -26.97
C LEU A 442 -4.71 -6.83 -27.09
N ASP A 443 -5.17 -5.62 -26.79
CA ASP A 443 -6.53 -5.19 -27.11
C ASP A 443 -6.52 -4.40 -28.44
N SER A 444 -7.05 -5.01 -29.49
CA SER A 444 -7.17 -4.41 -30.80
C SER A 444 -8.50 -3.66 -31.03
N SER A 445 -9.36 -3.59 -30.01
CA SER A 445 -10.67 -2.92 -30.07
C SER A 445 -10.60 -1.43 -29.73
N GLN A 446 -9.45 -0.94 -29.31
CA GLN A 446 -9.24 0.44 -28.88
C GLN A 446 -9.09 1.42 -30.04
N ALA A 447 -9.61 2.65 -29.84
CA ALA A 447 -9.40 3.77 -30.76
C ALA A 447 -8.79 4.95 -29.98
N LEU A 448 -7.82 5.63 -30.58
CA LEU A 448 -7.19 6.81 -30.02
C LEU A 448 -7.90 8.08 -30.51
N LEU A 449 -8.36 8.92 -29.60
CA LEU A 449 -8.84 10.27 -29.88
C LEU A 449 -7.87 11.28 -29.29
N THR A 450 -7.27 12.11 -30.15
CA THR A 450 -6.35 13.18 -29.73
C THR A 450 -6.99 14.55 -29.96
N LEU A 451 -7.04 15.36 -28.91
CA LEU A 451 -7.43 16.75 -28.99
C LEU A 451 -6.19 17.64 -28.92
N ILE A 452 -6.07 18.56 -29.89
CA ILE A 452 -4.87 19.40 -30.07
C ILE A 452 -5.23 20.87 -29.77
N ASP A 453 -4.28 21.61 -29.22
CA ASP A 453 -4.39 23.05 -28.92
C ASP A 453 -5.56 23.40 -27.98
N LEU A 454 -5.80 22.56 -26.95
CA LEU A 454 -6.76 22.86 -25.91
C LEU A 454 -6.22 23.97 -24.97
N PRO A 455 -7.07 24.95 -24.56
CA PRO A 455 -6.69 25.93 -23.56
C PRO A 455 -6.35 25.27 -22.22
N ASP A 456 -5.25 25.68 -21.58
CA ASP A 456 -4.89 25.23 -20.22
C ASP A 456 -5.66 26.06 -19.18
N THR A 457 -6.97 25.80 -19.06
CA THR A 457 -7.88 26.47 -18.12
C THR A 457 -8.82 25.48 -17.44
N PRO A 458 -9.21 25.77 -16.18
CA PRO A 458 -10.18 24.91 -15.48
C PRO A 458 -11.47 24.73 -16.26
N GLY A 459 -11.94 23.48 -16.39
CA GLY A 459 -13.19 23.14 -17.04
C GLY A 459 -13.05 22.49 -18.42
N VAL A 460 -11.95 22.68 -19.14
CA VAL A 460 -11.76 22.14 -20.49
C VAL A 460 -11.86 20.60 -20.47
N ALA A 461 -11.14 19.92 -19.58
CA ALA A 461 -11.23 18.47 -19.42
C ALA A 461 -12.67 18.05 -19.08
N ALA A 462 -13.35 18.78 -18.19
CA ALA A 462 -14.72 18.47 -17.80
C ALA A 462 -15.71 18.56 -18.99
N ASP A 463 -15.55 19.54 -19.86
CA ASP A 463 -16.41 19.72 -21.03
C ASP A 463 -16.19 18.61 -22.07
N VAL A 464 -14.94 18.23 -22.31
CA VAL A 464 -14.58 17.10 -23.19
C VAL A 464 -15.24 15.79 -22.68
N PHE A 465 -15.02 15.46 -21.42
CA PHE A 465 -15.57 14.21 -20.85
C PHE A 465 -17.09 14.24 -20.65
N ALA A 466 -17.71 15.41 -20.55
CA ALA A 466 -19.15 15.54 -20.55
C ALA A 466 -19.74 15.19 -21.93
N GLU A 467 -19.10 15.60 -23.03
CA GLU A 467 -19.51 15.21 -24.38
C GLU A 467 -19.33 13.72 -24.66
N VAL A 468 -18.16 13.18 -24.27
CA VAL A 468 -17.88 11.75 -24.40
C VAL A 468 -18.88 10.90 -23.61
N GLY A 469 -19.20 11.27 -22.39
CA GLY A 469 -20.21 10.60 -21.57
C GLY A 469 -21.64 10.73 -22.14
N ARG A 470 -22.01 11.89 -22.71
CA ARG A 470 -23.30 12.05 -23.39
C ARG A 470 -23.43 11.17 -24.64
N ALA A 471 -22.32 10.90 -25.29
CA ALA A 471 -22.27 10.00 -26.43
C ALA A 471 -22.31 8.50 -26.03
N GLY A 472 -22.33 8.17 -24.73
CA GLY A 472 -22.30 6.79 -24.24
C GLY A 472 -20.98 6.08 -24.52
N LEU A 473 -19.86 6.83 -24.61
CA LEU A 473 -18.55 6.26 -24.89
C LEU A 473 -17.81 6.02 -23.56
N PHE A 474 -17.29 4.81 -23.44
CA PHE A 474 -16.37 4.46 -22.36
C PHE A 474 -14.94 4.90 -22.73
N VAL A 475 -14.24 5.53 -21.78
CA VAL A 475 -12.84 5.92 -21.93
C VAL A 475 -12.01 5.08 -20.98
N ASP A 476 -11.13 4.28 -21.53
CA ASP A 476 -10.26 3.42 -20.75
C ASP A 476 -9.01 4.16 -20.25
N MET A 477 -8.25 4.73 -21.17
CA MET A 477 -7.01 5.44 -20.86
C MET A 477 -7.11 6.92 -21.21
N ILE A 478 -6.70 7.76 -20.28
CA ILE A 478 -6.54 9.20 -20.46
C ILE A 478 -5.08 9.56 -20.20
N VAL A 479 -4.47 10.24 -21.15
CA VAL A 479 -3.04 10.62 -21.10
C VAL A 479 -2.89 12.10 -21.40
#